data_5f6514de26afcce163de75c8142009c4
#
_entry.id   5f6514de26afcce163de75c8142009c4
#
_cell.length_a   1.000
_cell.length_b   1.000
_cell.length_c   1.000
_cell.angle_alpha   90.00
_cell.angle_beta   90.00
_cell.angle_gamma   90.00
#
_symmetry.space_group_name_H-M   'P 1'
#
loop_
_entity.id
_entity.type
_entity.pdbx_description
1 polymer ?
#
loop_
_entity_poly.entity_id
_entity_poly.type
_entity_poly.pdbx_seq_one_letter_code
_entity_poly.pdbx_strand_id
1 'polypeptide(L)'
;KIACEQALLVKEKDFTLADTEVIRDRIKTRVKIDPSDISLTEKHDLCQKYNKIILSSEKIQTTNVRYIDSHSTLYFANLEGSFIISENIFCGISFMAIAKDGMNVQQAYTSVGDLRGYNNVVNLEKSCEDVTKRAVDLLTARPVEGGKYTVIVDPKLCGVFTHEAFGHLSEADFIYENEKLREIMKIGKRFGSDALTIVDDGTREGEAGYSKYDSEGTRSQKTYLIQDGILNSRLHSRETAAKMNESPTGNSRAISYAHEPIVRMTNTYIEPRDWTFEDMLSSTDDGIY
;
A
#
# COMPACT_ATOMS: atom_id res chain seq x y z
N LYS A 1 17.91 -15.95 -26.62
CA LYS A 1 19.13 -16.75 -26.84
C LYS A 1 20.16 -16.45 -25.75
N ILE A 2 20.65 -15.20 -25.61
CA ILE A 2 21.66 -14.83 -24.59
C ILE A 2 21.19 -15.17 -23.17
N ALA A 3 19.96 -14.89 -22.81
CA ALA A 3 19.41 -15.23 -21.49
C ALA A 3 19.41 -16.74 -21.23
N CYS A 4 19.07 -17.55 -22.23
CA CYS A 4 19.13 -19.02 -22.10
C CYS A 4 20.58 -19.53 -21.96
N GLU A 5 21.52 -18.95 -22.73
CA GLU A 5 22.93 -19.29 -22.63
C GLU A 5 23.50 -18.94 -21.26
N GLN A 6 23.12 -17.79 -20.70
CA GLN A 6 23.51 -17.39 -19.35
C GLN A 6 22.87 -18.25 -18.27
N ALA A 7 21.60 -18.61 -18.41
CA ALA A 7 20.91 -19.49 -17.45
C ALA A 7 21.57 -20.88 -17.37
N LEU A 8 22.10 -21.40 -18.48
CA LEU A 8 22.82 -22.68 -18.51
C LEU A 8 24.21 -22.65 -17.83
N LEU A 9 24.75 -21.45 -17.54
CA LEU A 9 26.02 -21.30 -16.82
C LEU A 9 25.83 -21.28 -15.29
N VAL A 10 24.59 -21.10 -14.83
CA VAL A 10 24.24 -21.09 -13.40
C VAL A 10 23.99 -22.55 -12.97
N LYS A 11 24.55 -22.96 -11.83
CA LYS A 11 24.23 -24.28 -11.26
C LYS A 11 22.73 -24.41 -11.08
N GLU A 12 22.18 -25.57 -11.48
CA GLU A 12 20.76 -25.88 -11.23
C GLU A 12 20.42 -25.60 -9.76
N LYS A 13 19.53 -24.64 -9.53
CA LYS A 13 18.81 -24.52 -8.28
C LYS A 13 17.57 -25.38 -8.42
N ASP A 14 17.41 -26.35 -7.54
CA ASP A 14 16.14 -27.03 -7.38
C ASP A 14 15.11 -26.04 -6.88
N PHE A 15 14.27 -25.55 -7.78
CA PHE A 15 13.10 -24.76 -7.42
C PHE A 15 11.84 -25.41 -8.01
N THR A 16 10.78 -25.35 -7.24
CA THR A 16 9.46 -25.82 -7.66
C THR A 16 8.49 -24.63 -7.57
N LEU A 17 7.71 -24.45 -8.61
CA LEU A 17 6.63 -23.47 -8.63
C LEU A 17 5.30 -24.18 -8.40
N ALA A 18 4.45 -23.61 -7.56
CA ALA A 18 3.08 -24.08 -7.43
C ALA A 18 2.32 -23.89 -8.74
N ASP A 19 1.43 -24.81 -9.06
CA ASP A 19 0.59 -24.74 -10.25
C ASP A 19 -0.38 -23.57 -10.18
N THR A 20 -0.62 -22.95 -11.31
CA THR A 20 -1.60 -21.87 -11.48
C THR A 20 -2.36 -22.06 -12.79
N GLU A 21 -3.51 -21.39 -12.91
CA GLU A 21 -4.26 -21.37 -14.17
C GLU A 21 -3.44 -20.76 -15.31
N VAL A 22 -3.60 -21.30 -16.50
CA VAL A 22 -3.09 -20.66 -17.73
C VAL A 22 -4.04 -19.52 -18.11
N ILE A 23 -3.57 -18.30 -18.04
CA ILE A 23 -4.35 -17.07 -18.23
C ILE A 23 -4.03 -16.44 -19.59
N ARG A 24 -5.05 -16.10 -20.36
CA ARG A 24 -4.96 -15.23 -21.53
C ARG A 24 -5.96 -14.10 -21.39
N ASP A 25 -5.46 -12.91 -21.04
CA ASP A 25 -6.32 -11.78 -20.70
C ASP A 25 -5.71 -10.44 -21.14
N ARG A 26 -6.58 -9.48 -21.36
CA ARG A 26 -6.21 -8.09 -21.59
C ARG A 26 -7.01 -7.19 -20.67
N ILE A 27 -6.34 -6.59 -19.70
CA ILE A 27 -6.90 -5.69 -18.71
C ILE A 27 -6.67 -4.25 -19.17
N LYS A 28 -7.74 -3.48 -19.24
CA LYS A 28 -7.69 -2.03 -19.45
C LYS A 28 -8.18 -1.34 -18.20
N THR A 29 -7.36 -0.43 -17.69
CA THR A 29 -7.83 0.47 -16.63
C THR A 29 -8.86 1.43 -17.17
N ARG A 30 -10.03 1.51 -16.53
CA ARG A 30 -11.08 2.46 -16.84
C ARG A 30 -11.04 3.59 -15.84
N VAL A 31 -10.70 4.78 -16.30
CA VAL A 31 -10.71 6.00 -15.50
C VAL A 31 -11.80 6.95 -16.01
N LYS A 32 -12.32 7.77 -15.11
CA LYS A 32 -13.34 8.77 -15.48
C LYS A 32 -12.73 9.91 -16.30
N ILE A 33 -11.53 10.34 -15.92
CA ILE A 33 -10.73 11.37 -16.61
C ILE A 33 -9.31 10.83 -16.69
N ASP A 34 -8.82 10.62 -17.92
CA ASP A 34 -7.46 10.18 -18.15
C ASP A 34 -6.50 11.35 -17.89
N PRO A 35 -5.49 11.19 -17.01
CA PRO A 35 -4.50 12.23 -16.76
C PRO A 35 -3.71 12.63 -18.02
N SER A 36 -3.61 11.76 -19.04
CA SER A 36 -2.96 12.08 -20.31
C SER A 36 -3.72 13.10 -21.16
N ASP A 37 -5.03 13.22 -20.95
CA ASP A 37 -5.87 14.21 -21.63
C ASP A 37 -5.77 15.60 -21.00
N ILE A 38 -5.13 15.72 -19.83
CA ILE A 38 -4.96 16.97 -19.09
C ILE A 38 -3.63 17.60 -19.46
N SER A 39 -3.65 18.86 -19.89
CA SER A 39 -2.45 19.58 -20.26
C SER A 39 -1.51 19.79 -19.08
N LEU A 40 -0.20 19.91 -19.36
CA LEU A 40 0.80 20.23 -18.33
C LEU A 40 0.51 21.55 -17.63
N THR A 41 -0.05 22.53 -18.34
CA THR A 41 -0.46 23.83 -17.78
C THR A 41 -1.56 23.64 -16.74
N GLU A 42 -2.62 22.88 -17.05
CA GLU A 42 -3.70 22.64 -16.11
C GLU A 42 -3.23 21.88 -14.85
N LYS A 43 -2.34 20.87 -15.01
CA LYS A 43 -1.70 20.17 -13.89
C LYS A 43 -0.88 21.12 -13.02
N HIS A 44 -0.11 22.01 -13.65
CA HIS A 44 0.67 23.04 -12.96
C HIS A 44 -0.25 24.03 -12.21
N ASP A 45 -1.32 24.50 -12.86
CA ASP A 45 -2.26 25.46 -12.26
C ASP A 45 -3.00 24.84 -11.07
N LEU A 46 -3.33 23.55 -11.14
CA LEU A 46 -3.87 22.81 -10.00
C LEU A 46 -2.88 22.79 -8.81
N CYS A 47 -1.61 22.48 -9.07
CA CYS A 47 -0.57 22.54 -8.03
C CYS A 47 -0.41 23.95 -7.45
N GLN A 48 -0.42 24.98 -8.30
CA GLN A 48 -0.35 26.38 -7.86
C GLN A 48 -1.55 26.80 -7.02
N LYS A 49 -2.76 26.35 -7.39
CA LYS A 49 -3.98 26.57 -6.60
C LYS A 49 -3.82 26.03 -5.18
N TYR A 50 -3.42 24.77 -5.04
CA TYR A 50 -3.23 24.12 -3.74
C TYR A 50 -2.08 24.75 -2.95
N ASN A 51 -0.99 25.07 -3.62
CA ASN A 51 0.14 25.77 -3.01
C ASN A 51 -0.27 27.12 -2.38
N LYS A 52 -1.12 27.90 -3.07
CA LYS A 52 -1.64 29.16 -2.54
C LYS A 52 -2.50 28.97 -1.29
N ILE A 53 -3.31 27.91 -1.23
CA ILE A 53 -4.12 27.60 -0.05
C ILE A 53 -3.21 27.30 1.14
N ILE A 54 -2.20 26.46 0.97
CA ILE A 54 -1.27 26.09 2.05
C ILE A 54 -0.47 27.32 2.52
N LEU A 55 -0.02 28.17 1.60
CA LEU A 55 0.72 29.41 1.90
C LEU A 55 -0.14 30.53 2.48
N SER A 56 -1.46 30.38 2.60
CA SER A 56 -2.33 31.42 3.14
C SER A 56 -2.12 31.71 4.64
N SER A 57 -1.48 30.83 5.38
CA SER A 57 -1.16 31.00 6.80
C SER A 57 0.21 31.66 6.97
N GLU A 58 0.27 32.74 7.75
CA GLU A 58 1.52 33.47 8.04
C GLU A 58 2.60 32.62 8.74
N LYS A 59 2.22 31.54 9.42
CA LYS A 59 3.15 30.61 10.06
C LYS A 59 3.78 29.63 9.10
N ILE A 60 3.25 29.48 7.88
CA ILE A 60 3.81 28.59 6.87
C ILE A 60 4.97 29.29 6.16
N GLN A 61 6.16 28.74 6.33
CA GLN A 61 7.38 29.27 5.71
C GLN A 61 7.59 28.79 4.28
N THR A 62 7.27 27.50 4.02
CA THR A 62 7.42 26.91 2.69
C THR A 62 6.53 25.69 2.54
N THR A 63 6.31 25.28 1.30
CA THR A 63 5.46 24.15 0.95
C THR A 63 6.11 23.31 -0.15
N ASN A 64 5.64 22.07 -0.30
CA ASN A 64 5.89 21.26 -1.47
C ASN A 64 4.58 20.62 -1.92
N VAL A 65 4.12 20.98 -3.12
CA VAL A 65 2.97 20.34 -3.78
C VAL A 65 3.50 19.57 -4.99
N ARG A 66 3.35 18.25 -4.96
CA ARG A 66 3.85 17.37 -6.01
C ARG A 66 2.72 16.58 -6.63
N TYR A 67 2.52 16.78 -7.93
CA TYR A 67 1.65 15.96 -8.77
C TYR A 67 2.46 14.88 -9.47
N ILE A 68 1.87 13.71 -9.62
CA ILE A 68 2.45 12.60 -10.40
C ILE A 68 1.34 11.84 -11.12
N ASP A 69 1.57 11.51 -12.37
CA ASP A 69 0.79 10.50 -13.09
C ASP A 69 1.72 9.55 -13.86
N SER A 70 1.22 8.38 -14.14
CA SER A 70 1.90 7.41 -15.01
C SER A 70 0.90 6.57 -15.76
N HIS A 71 1.23 6.26 -17.00
CA HIS A 71 0.53 5.30 -17.83
C HIS A 71 1.52 4.21 -18.22
N SER A 72 1.22 2.96 -17.87
CA SER A 72 2.09 1.83 -18.14
C SER A 72 1.29 0.67 -18.74
N THR A 73 1.94 -0.06 -19.64
CA THR A 73 1.42 -1.33 -20.18
C THR A 73 2.43 -2.42 -19.87
N LEU A 74 1.99 -3.42 -19.12
CA LEU A 74 2.77 -4.59 -18.79
C LEU A 74 2.36 -5.75 -19.69
N TYR A 75 3.34 -6.43 -20.28
CA TYR A 75 3.18 -7.67 -21.03
C TYR A 75 3.82 -8.81 -20.23
N PHE A 76 3.03 -9.79 -19.86
CA PHE A 76 3.49 -10.99 -19.19
C PHE A 76 3.27 -12.22 -20.09
N ALA A 77 4.27 -13.07 -20.18
CA ALA A 77 4.16 -14.38 -20.85
C ALA A 77 5.06 -15.40 -20.17
N ASN A 78 4.60 -16.64 -20.09
CA ASN A 78 5.36 -17.77 -19.58
C ASN A 78 5.29 -18.99 -20.49
N LEU A 79 6.13 -20.00 -20.21
CA LEU A 79 6.17 -21.24 -20.99
C LEU A 79 4.96 -22.15 -20.76
N GLU A 80 4.19 -21.93 -19.71
CA GLU A 80 2.95 -22.66 -19.42
C GLU A 80 1.81 -22.24 -20.35
N GLY A 81 1.97 -21.12 -21.10
CA GLY A 81 1.03 -20.63 -22.10
C GLY A 81 0.20 -19.43 -21.67
N SER A 82 0.46 -18.86 -20.49
CA SER A 82 -0.17 -17.61 -20.09
C SER A 82 0.35 -16.43 -20.91
N PHE A 83 -0.56 -15.52 -21.26
CA PHE A 83 -0.26 -14.26 -21.92
C PHE A 83 -1.22 -13.17 -21.43
N ILE A 84 -0.69 -12.21 -20.69
CA ILE A 84 -1.47 -11.16 -20.02
C ILE A 84 -0.94 -9.79 -20.45
N ILE A 85 -1.87 -8.91 -20.84
CA ILE A 85 -1.58 -7.50 -21.10
C ILE A 85 -2.35 -6.68 -20.08
N SER A 86 -1.65 -5.91 -19.24
CA SER A 86 -2.26 -5.05 -18.21
C SER A 86 -1.89 -3.60 -18.45
N GLU A 87 -2.91 -2.75 -18.64
CA GLU A 87 -2.76 -1.30 -18.70
C GLU A 87 -3.06 -0.75 -17.29
N ASN A 88 -2.18 0.11 -16.77
CA ASN A 88 -2.33 0.77 -15.47
C ASN A 88 -2.17 2.28 -15.65
N ILE A 89 -3.12 3.03 -15.09
CA ILE A 89 -3.10 4.50 -15.03
C ILE A 89 -3.11 4.87 -13.56
N PHE A 90 -2.00 5.44 -13.09
CA PHE A 90 -1.88 5.96 -11.72
C PHE A 90 -1.92 7.48 -11.77
N CYS A 91 -2.62 8.09 -10.81
CA CYS A 91 -2.63 9.54 -10.61
C CYS A 91 -2.61 9.86 -9.11
N GLY A 92 -1.74 10.77 -8.71
CA GLY A 92 -1.61 11.17 -7.31
C GLY A 92 -1.08 12.58 -7.11
N ILE A 93 -1.32 13.11 -5.91
CA ILE A 93 -0.80 14.40 -5.48
C ILE A 93 -0.43 14.33 -4.00
N SER A 94 0.62 15.03 -3.63
CA SER A 94 1.06 15.16 -2.24
C SER A 94 1.23 16.60 -1.83
N PHE A 95 0.99 16.86 -0.57
CA PHE A 95 1.09 18.16 0.07
C PHE A 95 2.02 18.08 1.27
N MET A 96 2.97 18.99 1.35
CA MET A 96 3.79 19.21 2.53
C MET A 96 3.75 20.67 2.91
N ALA A 97 3.43 20.93 4.17
CA ALA A 97 3.45 22.27 4.79
C ALA A 97 4.56 22.31 5.84
N ILE A 98 5.42 23.35 5.79
CA ILE A 98 6.47 23.59 6.79
C ILE A 98 6.15 24.88 7.49
N ALA A 99 5.81 24.78 8.78
CA ALA A 99 5.51 25.90 9.66
C ALA A 99 6.74 26.27 10.51
N LYS A 100 6.89 27.55 10.83
CA LYS A 100 8.01 28.07 11.64
C LYS A 100 7.56 29.13 12.64
N ASP A 101 8.11 29.06 13.85
CA ASP A 101 8.01 30.10 14.88
C ASP A 101 9.35 30.24 15.61
N GLY A 102 10.09 31.30 15.32
CA GLY A 102 11.46 31.45 15.80
C GLY A 102 12.38 30.34 15.30
N MET A 103 12.92 29.55 16.23
CA MET A 103 13.76 28.37 15.92
C MET A 103 12.98 27.07 15.82
N ASN A 104 11.70 27.09 16.21
CA ASN A 104 10.84 25.91 16.10
C ASN A 104 10.33 25.76 14.66
N VAL A 105 10.63 24.61 14.04
CA VAL A 105 10.21 24.26 12.68
C VAL A 105 9.48 22.93 12.73
N GLN A 106 8.26 22.92 12.21
CA GLN A 106 7.40 21.73 12.18
C GLN A 106 6.90 21.48 10.77
N GLN A 107 6.62 20.22 10.46
CA GLN A 107 6.08 19.85 9.14
C GLN A 107 4.88 18.93 9.27
N ALA A 108 3.97 19.04 8.32
CA ALA A 108 2.89 18.09 8.12
C ALA A 108 2.84 17.65 6.65
N TYR A 109 2.42 16.41 6.42
CA TYR A 109 2.35 15.79 5.11
C TYR A 109 1.02 15.07 4.92
N THR A 110 0.48 15.11 3.71
CA THR A 110 -0.61 14.24 3.28
C THR A 110 -0.50 13.95 1.79
N SER A 111 -1.09 12.84 1.34
CA SER A 111 -1.12 12.47 -0.07
C SER A 111 -2.38 11.68 -0.38
N VAL A 112 -2.77 11.73 -1.65
CA VAL A 112 -3.72 10.83 -2.27
C VAL A 112 -3.10 10.28 -3.55
N GLY A 113 -3.40 9.04 -3.90
CA GLY A 113 -2.93 8.43 -5.14
C GLY A 113 -3.53 7.05 -5.31
N ASP A 114 -4.11 6.82 -6.48
CA ASP A 114 -4.77 5.57 -6.83
C ASP A 114 -4.91 5.40 -8.35
N LEU A 115 -5.69 4.40 -8.76
CA LEU A 115 -5.91 4.06 -10.17
C LEU A 115 -7.21 4.62 -10.75
N ARG A 116 -7.86 5.58 -10.07
CA ARG A 116 -9.14 6.19 -10.51
C ARG A 116 -8.99 7.36 -11.47
N GLY A 117 -7.75 7.76 -11.79
CA GLY A 117 -7.44 8.81 -12.76
C GLY A 117 -7.45 10.22 -12.16
N TYR A 118 -7.50 11.25 -13.03
CA TYR A 118 -7.32 12.65 -12.65
C TYR A 118 -8.35 13.19 -11.65
N ASN A 119 -9.58 12.66 -11.65
CA ASN A 119 -10.61 13.07 -10.70
C ASN A 119 -10.27 12.80 -9.22
N ASN A 120 -9.26 11.95 -8.96
CA ASN A 120 -8.74 11.67 -7.63
C ASN A 120 -7.95 12.86 -7.02
N VAL A 121 -7.37 13.71 -7.84
CA VAL A 121 -6.50 14.81 -7.41
C VAL A 121 -7.16 16.19 -7.42
N VAL A 122 -8.44 16.27 -7.82
CA VAL A 122 -9.21 17.51 -7.82
C VAL A 122 -10.08 17.65 -6.56
N ASN A 123 -10.47 18.89 -6.21
CA ASN A 123 -11.30 19.21 -5.05
C ASN A 123 -10.69 18.78 -3.70
N LEU A 124 -9.38 19.00 -3.54
CA LEU A 124 -8.63 18.66 -2.33
C LEU A 124 -8.30 19.89 -1.46
N GLU A 125 -9.05 20.97 -1.58
CA GLU A 125 -8.87 22.19 -0.81
C GLU A 125 -8.87 21.91 0.69
N LYS A 126 -9.79 21.09 1.16
CA LYS A 126 -9.88 20.66 2.56
C LYS A 126 -8.61 19.94 3.02
N SER A 127 -8.03 19.09 2.19
CA SER A 127 -6.76 18.40 2.50
C SER A 127 -5.60 19.39 2.63
N CYS A 128 -5.61 20.48 1.83
CA CYS A 128 -4.62 21.56 1.94
C CYS A 128 -4.79 22.34 3.25
N GLU A 129 -6.03 22.68 3.64
CA GLU A 129 -6.33 23.33 4.90
C GLU A 129 -5.93 22.46 6.10
N ASP A 130 -6.25 21.17 6.07
CA ASP A 130 -5.94 20.23 7.15
C ASP A 130 -4.43 20.01 7.32
N VAL A 131 -3.66 19.91 6.24
CA VAL A 131 -2.19 19.78 6.34
C VAL A 131 -1.56 21.08 6.86
N THR A 132 -2.10 22.25 6.45
CA THR A 132 -1.67 23.57 6.95
C THR A 132 -1.93 23.69 8.44
N LYS A 133 -3.17 23.39 8.86
CA LYS A 133 -3.56 23.44 10.27
C LYS A 133 -2.68 22.54 11.13
N ARG A 134 -2.44 21.29 10.72
CA ARG A 134 -1.57 20.36 11.45
C ARG A 134 -0.14 20.86 11.60
N ALA A 135 0.45 21.43 10.54
CA ALA A 135 1.80 21.98 10.62
C ALA A 135 1.87 23.16 11.63
N VAL A 136 0.86 23.99 11.66
CA VAL A 136 0.77 25.15 12.60
C VAL A 136 0.51 24.67 14.03
N ASP A 137 -0.42 23.74 14.24
CA ASP A 137 -0.74 23.18 15.56
C ASP A 137 0.48 22.53 16.21
N LEU A 138 1.32 21.85 15.42
CA LEU A 138 2.55 21.22 15.89
C LEU A 138 3.57 22.22 16.48
N LEU A 139 3.51 23.51 16.12
CA LEU A 139 4.40 24.52 16.71
C LEU A 139 4.15 24.72 18.21
N THR A 140 2.94 24.43 18.68
CA THR A 140 2.52 24.59 20.09
C THR A 140 2.16 23.28 20.76
N ALA A 141 2.24 22.15 20.03
CA ALA A 141 1.93 20.85 20.56
C ALA A 141 2.93 20.46 21.67
N ARG A 142 2.40 19.89 22.74
CA ARG A 142 3.23 19.37 23.84
C ARG A 142 3.80 17.99 23.44
N PRO A 143 5.06 17.71 23.74
CA PRO A 143 5.60 16.35 23.61
C PRO A 143 4.79 15.38 24.45
N VAL A 144 4.52 14.20 23.89
CA VAL A 144 3.90 13.10 24.65
C VAL A 144 4.94 12.51 25.59
N GLU A 145 4.59 12.38 26.87
CA GLU A 145 5.44 11.69 27.85
C GLU A 145 5.46 10.18 27.59
N GLY A 146 6.62 9.56 27.79
CA GLY A 146 6.73 8.11 27.65
C GLY A 146 5.89 7.40 28.72
N GLY A 147 5.08 6.43 28.32
CA GLY A 147 4.16 5.74 29.23
C GLY A 147 3.39 4.62 28.56
N LYS A 148 2.46 4.03 29.29
CA LYS A 148 1.49 3.06 28.78
C LYS A 148 0.12 3.73 28.71
N TYR A 149 -0.39 3.81 27.52
CA TYR A 149 -1.65 4.50 27.22
C TYR A 149 -2.64 3.57 26.50
N THR A 150 -3.93 3.87 26.65
CA THR A 150 -4.93 3.46 25.67
C THR A 150 -4.78 4.36 24.45
N VAL A 151 -4.71 3.78 23.25
CA VAL A 151 -4.49 4.56 22.02
C VAL A 151 -5.60 4.28 21.02
N ILE A 152 -6.25 5.35 20.58
CA ILE A 152 -7.12 5.31 19.39
C ILE A 152 -6.26 5.72 18.20
N VAL A 153 -6.15 4.85 17.21
CA VAL A 153 -5.30 5.09 16.03
C VAL A 153 -6.19 5.46 14.85
N ASP A 154 -5.90 6.58 14.18
CA ASP A 154 -6.64 6.98 12.99
C ASP A 154 -6.48 5.94 11.86
N PRO A 155 -7.39 5.86 10.88
CA PRO A 155 -7.35 4.86 9.83
C PRO A 155 -6.05 4.88 9.02
N LYS A 156 -5.43 6.05 8.81
CA LYS A 156 -4.19 6.18 8.04
C LYS A 156 -3.00 5.61 8.80
N LEU A 157 -2.83 5.97 10.06
CA LEU A 157 -1.78 5.43 10.92
C LEU A 157 -2.01 3.95 11.21
N CYS A 158 -3.27 3.54 11.38
CA CYS A 158 -3.66 2.14 11.55
C CYS A 158 -3.25 1.29 10.34
N GLY A 159 -3.45 1.79 9.13
CA GLY A 159 -2.99 1.14 7.90
C GLY A 159 -1.47 0.99 7.84
N VAL A 160 -0.71 2.03 8.16
CA VAL A 160 0.77 1.98 8.23
C VAL A 160 1.21 1.00 9.32
N PHE A 161 0.64 1.09 10.51
CA PHE A 161 0.96 0.16 11.61
C PHE A 161 0.71 -1.30 11.22
N THR A 162 -0.43 -1.59 10.58
CA THR A 162 -0.78 -2.93 10.12
C THR A 162 0.18 -3.42 9.04
N HIS A 163 0.57 -2.54 8.12
CA HIS A 163 1.56 -2.82 7.07
C HIS A 163 2.91 -3.23 7.68
N GLU A 164 3.44 -2.41 8.59
CA GLU A 164 4.76 -2.64 9.19
C GLU A 164 4.76 -3.80 10.20
N ALA A 165 3.73 -3.86 11.07
CA ALA A 165 3.69 -4.85 12.14
C ALA A 165 3.24 -6.24 11.68
N PHE A 166 2.43 -6.34 10.64
CA PHE A 166 1.84 -7.61 10.24
C PHE A 166 1.98 -7.93 8.75
N GLY A 167 1.85 -6.93 7.89
CA GLY A 167 1.93 -7.11 6.46
C GLY A 167 3.26 -7.73 6.04
N HIS A 168 4.36 -7.09 6.40
CA HIS A 168 5.71 -7.61 6.12
C HIS A 168 6.01 -8.95 6.81
N LEU A 169 5.52 -9.17 8.03
CA LEU A 169 5.66 -10.46 8.71
C LEU A 169 4.86 -11.59 8.04
N SER A 170 3.90 -11.25 7.18
CA SER A 170 3.09 -12.22 6.44
C SER A 170 3.69 -12.59 5.08
N GLU A 171 4.73 -11.91 4.61
CA GLU A 171 5.44 -12.22 3.36
C GLU A 171 6.24 -13.52 3.53
N ALA A 172 5.86 -14.56 2.81
CA ALA A 172 6.36 -15.91 3.04
C ALA A 172 7.83 -16.11 2.68
N ASP A 173 8.41 -15.27 1.81
CA ASP A 173 9.83 -15.31 1.46
C ASP A 173 10.75 -14.99 2.66
N PHE A 174 10.32 -14.18 3.62
CA PHE A 174 11.02 -14.00 4.89
C PHE A 174 10.84 -15.16 5.88
N ILE A 175 9.72 -15.87 5.76
CA ILE A 175 9.32 -16.89 6.75
C ILE A 175 9.96 -18.24 6.44
N TYR A 176 9.96 -18.68 5.17
CA TYR A 176 10.32 -20.07 4.85
C TYR A 176 11.80 -20.38 5.13
N GLU A 177 12.70 -19.42 5.02
CA GLU A 177 14.13 -19.57 5.31
C GLU A 177 14.48 -19.41 6.78
N ASN A 178 13.55 -18.89 7.62
CA ASN A 178 13.80 -18.56 9.01
C ASN A 178 12.95 -19.42 9.96
N GLU A 179 13.56 -20.43 10.56
CA GLU A 179 12.89 -21.33 11.51
C GLU A 179 12.18 -20.62 12.65
N LYS A 180 12.82 -19.59 13.22
CA LYS A 180 12.23 -18.81 14.32
C LYS A 180 11.00 -18.04 13.87
N LEU A 181 11.02 -17.44 12.67
CA LEU A 181 9.85 -16.78 12.10
C LEU A 181 8.75 -17.79 11.77
N ARG A 182 9.06 -18.97 11.28
CA ARG A 182 8.07 -20.05 11.06
C ARG A 182 7.35 -20.44 12.34
N GLU A 183 8.07 -20.51 13.46
CA GLU A 183 7.48 -20.81 14.77
C GLU A 183 6.61 -19.64 15.27
N ILE A 184 7.08 -18.40 15.14
CA ILE A 184 6.33 -17.20 15.51
C ILE A 184 5.06 -17.09 14.67
N MET A 185 5.15 -17.22 13.36
CA MET A 185 4.09 -17.07 12.36
C MET A 185 3.41 -18.39 12.02
N LYS A 186 3.20 -19.24 13.03
CA LYS A 186 2.50 -20.52 12.85
C LYS A 186 0.99 -20.29 12.66
N ILE A 187 0.44 -20.84 11.59
CA ILE A 187 -1.00 -20.82 11.30
C ILE A 187 -1.78 -21.38 12.51
N GLY A 188 -2.89 -20.73 12.85
CA GLY A 188 -3.71 -21.03 14.03
C GLY A 188 -3.27 -20.34 15.32
N LYS A 189 -2.14 -19.63 15.34
CA LYS A 189 -1.67 -18.89 16.50
C LYS A 189 -2.44 -17.58 16.67
N ARG A 190 -2.76 -17.24 17.92
CA ARG A 190 -3.46 -15.99 18.26
C ARG A 190 -2.49 -14.81 18.36
N PHE A 191 -2.87 -13.71 17.71
CA PHE A 191 -2.11 -12.45 17.69
C PHE A 191 -2.92 -11.25 18.18
N GLY A 192 -4.21 -11.39 18.32
CA GLY A 192 -5.09 -10.30 18.78
C GLY A 192 -6.37 -10.80 19.39
N SER A 193 -7.26 -9.87 19.73
CA SER A 193 -8.63 -10.18 20.16
C SER A 193 -9.48 -10.67 18.98
N ASP A 194 -10.65 -11.22 19.29
CA ASP A 194 -11.62 -11.66 18.27
C ASP A 194 -12.15 -10.50 17.39
N ALA A 195 -11.95 -9.24 17.82
CA ALA A 195 -12.27 -8.07 17.02
C ALA A 195 -11.28 -7.81 15.87
N LEU A 196 -10.08 -8.41 15.90
CA LEU A 196 -9.04 -8.14 14.93
C LEU A 196 -9.17 -9.05 13.71
N THR A 197 -9.43 -8.46 12.55
CA THR A 197 -9.33 -9.12 11.24
C THR A 197 -8.47 -8.26 10.32
N ILE A 198 -7.35 -8.82 9.84
CA ILE A 198 -6.41 -8.19 8.92
C ILE A 198 -6.46 -8.92 7.59
N VAL A 199 -6.62 -8.17 6.52
CA VAL A 199 -6.65 -8.70 5.16
C VAL A 199 -5.64 -8.00 4.27
N ASP A 200 -5.19 -8.71 3.24
CA ASP A 200 -4.53 -8.15 2.07
C ASP A 200 -5.40 -8.44 0.84
N ASP A 201 -5.79 -7.40 0.10
CA ASP A 201 -6.81 -7.52 -0.93
C ASP A 201 -6.39 -6.81 -2.24
N GLY A 202 -5.85 -7.60 -3.16
CA GLY A 202 -5.45 -7.15 -4.49
C GLY A 202 -6.62 -6.95 -5.47
N THR A 203 -7.86 -7.29 -5.07
CA THR A 203 -9.04 -7.25 -5.94
C THR A 203 -9.81 -5.93 -5.90
N ARG A 204 -9.39 -4.98 -5.06
CA ARG A 204 -10.07 -3.68 -4.86
C ARG A 204 -9.79 -2.73 -6.02
N GLU A 205 -10.63 -2.79 -7.04
CA GLU A 205 -10.50 -1.94 -8.24
C GLU A 205 -10.41 -0.46 -7.89
N GLY A 206 -9.48 0.23 -8.54
CA GLY A 206 -9.24 1.65 -8.34
C GLY A 206 -8.31 1.99 -7.17
N GLU A 207 -8.08 1.11 -6.21
CA GLU A 207 -7.13 1.32 -5.13
C GLU A 207 -5.67 1.16 -5.60
N ALA A 208 -4.72 1.80 -4.92
CA ALA A 208 -3.32 1.84 -5.34
C ALA A 208 -2.64 0.46 -5.42
N GLY A 209 -3.05 -0.49 -4.57
CA GLY A 209 -2.55 -1.86 -4.56
C GLY A 209 -3.34 -2.83 -5.45
N TYR A 210 -4.28 -2.35 -6.26
CA TYR A 210 -5.04 -3.22 -7.15
C TYR A 210 -4.18 -3.81 -8.25
N SER A 211 -4.30 -5.12 -8.45
CA SER A 211 -3.83 -5.81 -9.65
C SER A 211 -4.70 -7.04 -9.86
N LYS A 212 -5.16 -7.28 -11.09
CA LYS A 212 -5.95 -8.48 -11.39
C LYS A 212 -5.11 -9.75 -11.35
N TYR A 213 -3.84 -9.63 -11.70
CA TYR A 213 -2.83 -10.70 -11.69
C TYR A 213 -1.52 -10.12 -11.17
N ASP A 214 -0.77 -10.93 -10.45
CA ASP A 214 0.57 -10.58 -9.99
C ASP A 214 1.64 -10.72 -11.10
N SER A 215 2.91 -10.51 -10.75
CA SER A 215 4.02 -10.59 -11.72
C SER A 215 4.38 -12.00 -12.18
N GLU A 216 3.77 -13.03 -11.60
CA GLU A 216 3.87 -14.43 -12.03
C GLU A 216 2.63 -14.90 -12.81
N GLY A 217 1.66 -14.02 -13.03
CA GLY A 217 0.40 -14.32 -13.70
C GLY A 217 -0.63 -15.01 -12.81
N THR A 218 -0.39 -15.07 -11.51
CA THR A 218 -1.34 -15.60 -10.52
C THR A 218 -2.45 -14.58 -10.25
N ARG A 219 -3.70 -15.05 -10.19
CA ARG A 219 -4.85 -14.21 -9.90
C ARG A 219 -4.76 -13.65 -8.48
N SER A 220 -4.90 -12.32 -8.33
CA SER A 220 -5.00 -11.68 -7.03
C SER A 220 -6.31 -12.06 -6.34
N GLN A 221 -6.26 -12.08 -5.02
CA GLN A 221 -7.40 -12.44 -4.17
C GLN A 221 -7.43 -11.60 -2.90
N LYS A 222 -8.52 -11.70 -2.15
CA LYS A 222 -8.61 -11.22 -0.77
C LYS A 222 -8.10 -12.32 0.16
N THR A 223 -6.96 -12.07 0.80
CA THR A 223 -6.30 -13.00 1.71
C THR A 223 -6.50 -12.55 3.15
N TYR A 224 -7.15 -13.37 3.97
CA TYR A 224 -7.30 -13.14 5.40
C TYR A 224 -6.02 -13.54 6.12
N LEU A 225 -5.18 -12.57 6.47
CA LEU A 225 -3.94 -12.80 7.21
C LEU A 225 -4.23 -13.15 8.66
N ILE A 226 -5.05 -12.32 9.31
CA ILE A 226 -5.61 -12.61 10.63
C ILE A 226 -7.13 -12.61 10.51
N GLN A 227 -7.75 -13.60 11.06
CA GLN A 227 -9.20 -13.68 11.17
C GLN A 227 -9.57 -13.92 12.62
N ASP A 228 -10.41 -13.03 13.20
CA ASP A 228 -10.86 -13.09 14.59
C ASP A 228 -9.68 -13.31 15.58
N GLY A 229 -8.59 -12.56 15.36
CA GLY A 229 -7.37 -12.57 16.17
C GLY A 229 -6.43 -13.75 15.92
N ILE A 230 -6.75 -14.66 15.01
CA ILE A 230 -5.96 -15.87 14.73
C ILE A 230 -5.27 -15.76 13.37
N LEU A 231 -3.98 -16.12 13.29
CA LEU A 231 -3.26 -16.19 12.03
C LEU A 231 -3.86 -17.27 11.13
N ASN A 232 -4.39 -16.85 10.00
CA ASN A 232 -5.13 -17.69 9.07
C ASN A 232 -4.36 -18.04 7.80
N SER A 233 -3.57 -17.08 7.27
CA SER A 233 -2.85 -17.25 6.02
C SER A 233 -1.59 -16.40 5.97
N ARG A 234 -0.80 -16.59 4.91
CA ARG A 234 0.37 -15.81 4.54
C ARG A 234 0.22 -15.28 3.12
N LEU A 235 1.12 -14.40 2.70
CA LEU A 235 1.23 -13.95 1.33
C LEU A 235 2.29 -14.79 0.60
N HIS A 236 1.94 -15.29 -0.57
CA HIS A 236 2.80 -16.23 -1.31
C HIS A 236 3.03 -15.82 -2.77
N SER A 237 4.27 -16.03 -3.23
CA SER A 237 4.59 -16.29 -4.63
C SER A 237 4.31 -17.77 -4.96
N ARG A 238 4.48 -18.15 -6.20
CA ARG A 238 4.39 -19.58 -6.61
C ARG A 238 5.51 -20.41 -5.98
N GLU A 239 6.71 -19.84 -5.84
CA GLU A 239 7.85 -20.54 -5.22
C GLU A 239 7.63 -20.78 -3.74
N THR A 240 7.28 -19.74 -2.97
CA THR A 240 7.06 -19.87 -1.52
C THR A 240 5.86 -20.75 -1.20
N ALA A 241 4.81 -20.71 -2.01
CA ALA A 241 3.66 -21.59 -1.90
C ALA A 241 4.07 -23.07 -2.06
N ALA A 242 4.83 -23.40 -3.09
CA ALA A 242 5.34 -24.76 -3.29
C ALA A 242 6.23 -25.22 -2.13
N LYS A 243 7.18 -24.38 -1.69
CA LYS A 243 8.11 -24.70 -0.59
C LYS A 243 7.41 -24.92 0.75
N MET A 244 6.31 -24.23 1.00
CA MET A 244 5.56 -24.31 2.25
C MET A 244 4.34 -25.22 2.17
N ASN A 245 4.07 -25.82 1.01
CA ASN A 245 2.88 -26.63 0.72
C ASN A 245 1.58 -25.88 1.02
N GLU A 246 1.55 -24.60 0.61
CA GLU A 246 0.41 -23.67 0.70
C GLU A 246 -0.01 -23.24 -0.71
N SER A 247 -1.06 -22.43 -0.86
CA SER A 247 -1.54 -21.95 -2.16
C SER A 247 -0.96 -20.59 -2.50
N PRO A 248 -0.65 -20.28 -3.77
CA PRO A 248 -0.27 -18.95 -4.21
C PRO A 248 -1.40 -17.94 -3.93
N THR A 249 -1.06 -16.72 -3.53
CA THR A 249 -2.04 -15.69 -3.15
C THR A 249 -2.15 -14.53 -4.14
N GLY A 250 -1.32 -14.54 -5.20
CA GLY A 250 -1.30 -13.45 -6.18
C GLY A 250 -0.59 -12.20 -5.65
N ASN A 251 0.44 -12.42 -4.84
CA ASN A 251 1.20 -11.36 -4.19
C ASN A 251 2.64 -11.23 -4.70
N SER A 252 2.98 -11.88 -5.80
CA SER A 252 4.31 -11.79 -6.38
C SER A 252 4.46 -10.47 -7.17
N ARG A 253 5.45 -9.66 -6.85
CA ARG A 253 5.66 -8.36 -7.50
C ARG A 253 7.12 -8.09 -7.82
N ALA A 254 7.41 -7.81 -9.08
CA ALA A 254 8.69 -7.31 -9.55
C ALA A 254 8.68 -5.77 -9.59
N ILE A 255 9.78 -5.14 -9.23
CA ILE A 255 9.97 -3.69 -9.37
C ILE A 255 9.95 -3.29 -10.85
N SER A 256 10.54 -4.13 -11.70
CA SER A 256 10.54 -3.96 -13.17
C SER A 256 10.80 -5.30 -13.84
N TYR A 257 10.70 -5.33 -15.17
CA TYR A 257 11.02 -6.51 -15.99
C TYR A 257 12.44 -7.08 -15.80
N ALA A 258 13.36 -6.30 -15.22
CA ALA A 258 14.75 -6.69 -14.98
C ALA A 258 14.99 -7.27 -13.57
N HIS A 259 13.96 -7.37 -12.75
CA HIS A 259 14.07 -7.83 -11.38
C HIS A 259 13.22 -9.09 -11.13
N GLU A 260 13.73 -9.94 -10.27
CA GLU A 260 13.00 -11.11 -9.80
C GLU A 260 11.76 -10.67 -9.00
N PRO A 261 10.59 -11.30 -9.23
CA PRO A 261 9.41 -11.06 -8.39
C PRO A 261 9.64 -11.58 -6.98
N ILE A 262 9.20 -10.81 -6.00
CA ILE A 262 9.22 -11.17 -4.58
C ILE A 262 7.82 -11.01 -4.00
N VAL A 263 7.56 -11.64 -2.84
CA VAL A 263 6.26 -11.48 -2.17
C VAL A 263 6.09 -10.05 -1.70
N ARG A 264 4.94 -9.44 -1.99
CA ARG A 264 4.58 -8.07 -1.58
C ARG A 264 3.09 -7.97 -1.30
N MET A 265 2.78 -7.12 -0.32
CA MET A 265 1.41 -6.70 -0.02
C MET A 265 0.77 -5.99 -1.21
N THR A 266 -0.55 -6.02 -1.25
CA THR A 266 -1.42 -5.25 -2.13
C THR A 266 -2.13 -4.13 -1.34
N ASN A 267 -3.41 -4.25 -1.03
CA ASN A 267 -4.09 -3.33 -0.13
C ASN A 267 -4.30 -4.02 1.22
N THR A 268 -3.43 -3.71 2.19
CA THR A 268 -3.47 -4.29 3.53
C THR A 268 -4.22 -3.38 4.48
N TYR A 269 -5.22 -3.90 5.17
CA TYR A 269 -6.04 -3.12 6.10
C TYR A 269 -6.67 -4.00 7.19
N ILE A 270 -7.12 -3.35 8.28
CA ILE A 270 -8.00 -3.97 9.28
C ILE A 270 -9.43 -3.83 8.80
N GLU A 271 -10.18 -4.93 8.78
CA GLU A 271 -11.61 -4.86 8.45
C GLU A 271 -12.38 -4.08 9.52
N PRO A 272 -13.26 -3.15 9.11
CA PRO A 272 -14.10 -2.42 10.05
C PRO A 272 -15.06 -3.38 10.78
N ARG A 273 -15.36 -3.04 12.03
CA ARG A 273 -16.40 -3.66 12.85
C ARG A 273 -17.44 -2.60 13.19
N ASP A 274 -18.36 -2.94 14.08
CA ASP A 274 -19.53 -2.13 14.39
C ASP A 274 -19.25 -0.89 15.26
N TRP A 275 -18.00 -0.65 15.67
CA TRP A 275 -17.60 0.50 16.48
C TRP A 275 -17.42 1.75 15.61
N THR A 276 -18.06 2.84 16.02
CA THR A 276 -17.81 4.17 15.46
C THR A 276 -16.62 4.85 16.17
N PHE A 277 -16.12 5.93 15.61
CA PHE A 277 -15.09 6.75 16.27
C PHE A 277 -15.61 7.31 17.60
N GLU A 278 -16.86 7.76 17.64
CA GLU A 278 -17.54 8.27 18.81
C GLU A 278 -17.67 7.22 19.92
N ASP A 279 -17.95 5.95 19.56
CA ASP A 279 -17.99 4.84 20.52
C ASP A 279 -16.62 4.59 21.13
N MET A 280 -15.56 4.58 20.30
CA MET A 280 -14.18 4.41 20.78
C MET A 280 -13.78 5.55 21.71
N LEU A 281 -14.09 6.79 21.33
CA LEU A 281 -13.76 7.98 22.12
C LEU A 281 -14.50 7.98 23.46
N SER A 282 -15.82 7.70 23.48
CA SER A 282 -16.62 7.70 24.68
C SER A 282 -16.29 6.55 25.65
N SER A 283 -15.73 5.45 25.16
CA SER A 283 -15.28 4.31 25.96
C SER A 283 -13.85 4.44 26.48
N THR A 284 -13.16 5.52 26.17
CA THR A 284 -11.77 5.77 26.58
C THR A 284 -11.71 6.91 27.59
N ASP A 285 -11.54 6.57 28.86
CA ASP A 285 -11.49 7.56 29.96
C ASP A 285 -10.18 8.37 29.92
N ASP A 286 -9.05 7.72 29.61
CA ASP A 286 -7.71 8.34 29.49
C ASP A 286 -6.94 7.63 28.38
N GLY A 287 -6.40 8.42 27.45
CA GLY A 287 -5.72 7.86 26.29
C GLY A 287 -5.14 8.92 25.35
N ILE A 288 -4.65 8.45 24.22
CA ILE A 288 -4.07 9.26 23.13
C ILE A 288 -4.81 8.95 21.83
N TYR A 289 -5.12 10.01 21.08
CA TYR A 289 -5.60 9.91 19.69
C TYR A 289 -4.56 10.49 18.74
#